data_91f94a015507999f2654722d1007317b
#
_entry.id   91f94a015507999f2654722d1007317b
#
_cell.length_a   1.000
_cell.length_b   1.000
_cell.length_c   1.000
_cell.angle_alpha   90.00
_cell.angle_beta   90.00
_cell.angle_gamma   90.00
#
_symmetry.space_group_name_H-M   'P 1'
#
loop_
_entity.id
_entity.type
_entity.pdbx_description
1 polymer ?
#
loop_
_entity_poly.entity_id
_entity_poly.type
_entity_poly.pdbx_seq_one_letter_code
_entity_poly.pdbx_strand_id
1 'polypeptide(L)'
;MKTRFFLFSILMGIGLGITLQIAFSYYFLYIEQSQLFLLTTDYAWGLWREAGGFALWLSELVVQYFAYPHVGAWLMAGLITLSAIGSGFLLYRLSHSRVLAYWGWLPACALLCASLDFNYNYQGIMAYLLFLFFAIIYISVRDFYFRIGIGVLSLLALLGSSGTVYALFALFAWIYEISRKEGRRKWVAALMPLVALMLGYYLYLDCWTETLGGAFSPRMYYHPKLDPKGVIYYAWGAFLVLSVIGGILVRRENPDKGKRVWIGETISALLLIGAGAWGICTYGDWKSLRFMELDYYSRTGQWTKIEENCEGKLTNYLYMFLLARALSEEEKLATDLFRYNFRDEKALAIPWNKSENISTLLSDLYFTCGNTALAQRMAFEGNMGARGKNNARLIQRLIQTNLIFGEYIVAEKYIRLMEKSPVYHNWAKSQRVFLQDDKAVEQDPVLGVRRALLPPDSVEVMASGTELIPALSVPVLANPEKAKVAFEYLAAYYLLSRDMNSFIALLNSYKDEVSWLAELPVIYQEGVLVAFENRPEKWKEYALNPDIVNSYVDFRKQVLANRGNSGLPGLLRRTYGDTYWFYLMFSK
;
A
#
# COMPACT_ATOMS: atom_id res chain seq x y z
N MET A 1 -11.98 -36.20 14.68
CA MET A 1 -11.59 -34.83 14.33
C MET A 1 -12.81 -34.03 13.86
N LYS A 2 -13.90 -34.70 13.57
CA LYS A 2 -14.58 -34.35 12.35
C LYS A 2 -15.46 -33.11 12.44
N THR A 3 -16.40 -32.99 13.27
CA THR A 3 -17.38 -31.88 13.15
C THR A 3 -16.98 -30.63 13.93
N ARG A 4 -16.46 -30.77 15.16
CA ARG A 4 -16.15 -29.63 16.03
C ARG A 4 -14.97 -28.76 15.55
N PHE A 5 -13.86 -29.40 15.12
CA PHE A 5 -12.72 -28.67 14.61
C PHE A 5 -13.07 -27.88 13.31
N PHE A 6 -13.82 -28.54 12.40
CA PHE A 6 -14.25 -27.84 11.17
C PHE A 6 -15.21 -26.69 11.49
N LEU A 7 -16.19 -26.92 12.41
CA LEU A 7 -17.10 -25.85 12.83
C LEU A 7 -16.35 -24.68 13.48
N PHE A 8 -15.42 -24.98 14.38
CA PHE A 8 -14.54 -23.97 14.98
C PHE A 8 -13.76 -23.21 13.90
N SER A 9 -13.16 -23.91 12.94
CA SER A 9 -12.36 -23.28 11.88
C SER A 9 -13.21 -22.39 10.97
N ILE A 10 -14.44 -22.79 10.66
CA ILE A 10 -15.36 -21.95 9.87
C ILE A 10 -15.75 -20.70 10.67
N LEU A 11 -16.13 -20.85 11.95
CA LEU A 11 -16.51 -19.71 12.79
C LEU A 11 -15.33 -18.75 12.99
N MET A 12 -14.14 -19.28 13.22
CA MET A 12 -12.91 -18.48 13.35
C MET A 12 -12.61 -17.75 12.04
N GLY A 13 -12.76 -18.42 10.89
CA GLY A 13 -12.59 -17.82 9.57
C GLY A 13 -13.59 -16.71 9.28
N ILE A 14 -14.86 -16.89 9.65
CA ILE A 14 -15.88 -15.84 9.52
C ILE A 14 -15.54 -14.65 10.43
N GLY A 15 -15.20 -14.91 11.69
CA GLY A 15 -14.78 -13.87 12.63
C GLY A 15 -13.55 -13.10 12.14
N LEU A 16 -12.58 -13.81 11.57
CA LEU A 16 -11.40 -13.20 10.93
C LEU A 16 -11.81 -12.34 9.74
N GLY A 17 -12.69 -12.84 8.85
CA GLY A 17 -13.18 -12.09 7.69
C GLY A 17 -13.85 -10.78 8.09
N ILE A 18 -14.72 -10.81 9.12
CA ILE A 18 -15.36 -9.62 9.66
C ILE A 18 -14.32 -8.65 10.24
N THR A 19 -13.35 -9.14 11.00
CA THR A 19 -12.28 -8.31 11.59
C THR A 19 -11.44 -7.64 10.50
N LEU A 20 -11.01 -8.39 9.49
CA LEU A 20 -10.24 -7.85 8.37
C LEU A 20 -11.05 -6.87 7.54
N GLN A 21 -12.36 -7.12 7.37
CA GLN A 21 -13.25 -6.23 6.66
C GLN A 21 -13.40 -4.88 7.35
N ILE A 22 -13.53 -4.87 8.67
CA ILE A 22 -13.72 -3.63 9.45
C ILE A 22 -12.40 -2.86 9.57
N ALA A 23 -11.30 -3.55 9.88
CA ALA A 23 -10.05 -2.90 10.27
C ALA A 23 -9.05 -2.73 9.12
N PHE A 24 -9.09 -3.58 8.07
CA PHE A 24 -8.04 -3.65 7.04
C PHE A 24 -8.57 -3.56 5.60
N SER A 25 -9.81 -3.10 5.39
CA SER A 25 -10.40 -3.01 4.05
C SER A 25 -9.53 -2.17 3.10
N TYR A 26 -9.08 -1.02 3.53
CA TYR A 26 -8.24 -0.10 2.73
C TYR A 26 -6.82 -0.65 2.49
N TYR A 27 -6.31 -1.50 3.38
CA TYR A 27 -5.04 -2.17 3.22
C TYR A 27 -5.03 -3.07 1.97
N PHE A 28 -6.07 -3.88 1.77
CA PHE A 28 -6.18 -4.75 0.61
C PHE A 28 -6.33 -3.96 -0.70
N LEU A 29 -7.15 -2.92 -0.69
CA LEU A 29 -7.32 -2.00 -1.81
C LEU A 29 -6.03 -1.25 -2.17
N TYR A 30 -5.18 -0.97 -1.19
CA TYR A 30 -3.89 -0.33 -1.40
C TYR A 30 -2.85 -1.28 -1.99
N ILE A 31 -2.77 -2.53 -1.50
CA ILE A 31 -1.83 -3.54 -1.99
C ILE A 31 -2.10 -3.87 -3.47
N GLU A 32 -3.36 -3.98 -3.85
CA GLU A 32 -3.75 -4.37 -5.20
C GLU A 32 -3.13 -3.47 -6.26
N GLN A 33 -3.15 -2.17 -6.07
CA GLN A 33 -2.66 -1.21 -7.06
C GLN A 33 -1.15 -1.31 -7.35
N SER A 34 -0.37 -1.87 -6.42
CA SER A 34 1.10 -2.00 -6.55
C SER A 34 1.54 -3.07 -7.54
N GLN A 35 0.60 -3.78 -8.17
CA GLN A 35 0.87 -4.81 -9.17
C GLN A 35 -0.20 -4.80 -10.27
N LEU A 36 0.13 -5.43 -11.42
CA LEU A 36 -0.80 -5.62 -12.52
C LEU A 36 -0.70 -7.07 -13.01
N PHE A 37 -1.68 -7.89 -12.66
CA PHE A 37 -1.77 -9.25 -13.15
C PHE A 37 -2.32 -9.30 -14.57
N LEU A 38 -1.67 -10.10 -15.44
CA LEU A 38 -2.06 -10.28 -16.84
C LEU A 38 -2.50 -11.73 -17.07
N LEU A 39 -3.71 -11.91 -17.57
CA LEU A 39 -4.23 -13.23 -17.91
C LEU A 39 -3.76 -13.65 -19.32
N THR A 40 -2.46 -13.92 -19.46
CA THR A 40 -1.85 -14.38 -20.72
C THR A 40 -0.88 -15.53 -20.46
N THR A 41 -0.72 -16.38 -21.47
CA THR A 41 0.22 -17.52 -21.41
C THR A 41 1.67 -17.05 -21.28
N ASP A 42 2.04 -15.98 -22.01
CA ASP A 42 3.41 -15.44 -21.96
C ASP A 42 3.77 -14.90 -20.57
N TYR A 43 2.80 -14.23 -19.89
CA TYR A 43 2.98 -13.78 -18.53
C TYR A 43 3.16 -14.94 -17.56
N ALA A 44 2.28 -15.96 -17.65
CA ALA A 44 2.36 -17.15 -16.83
C ALA A 44 3.70 -17.88 -17.04
N TRP A 45 4.12 -18.12 -18.29
CA TRP A 45 5.39 -18.77 -18.60
C TRP A 45 6.60 -17.94 -18.16
N GLY A 46 6.51 -16.59 -18.27
CA GLY A 46 7.56 -15.70 -17.78
C GLY A 46 7.80 -15.85 -16.28
N LEU A 47 6.74 -16.01 -15.48
CA LEU A 47 6.85 -16.27 -14.04
C LEU A 47 7.24 -17.72 -13.73
N TRP A 48 6.63 -18.72 -14.38
CA TRP A 48 6.84 -20.14 -14.06
C TRP A 48 8.25 -20.65 -14.33
N ARG A 49 9.04 -19.93 -15.11
CA ARG A 49 10.47 -20.24 -15.30
C ARG A 49 11.32 -19.92 -14.08
N GLU A 50 10.83 -19.10 -13.20
CA GLU A 50 11.52 -18.67 -11.98
C GLU A 50 11.18 -19.62 -10.81
N ALA A 51 12.13 -19.82 -9.90
CA ALA A 51 11.89 -20.59 -8.68
C ALA A 51 10.76 -19.95 -7.85
N GLY A 52 9.74 -20.75 -7.55
CA GLY A 52 8.55 -20.24 -6.85
C GLY A 52 7.54 -19.47 -7.72
N GLY A 53 7.78 -19.42 -9.03
CA GLY A 53 6.98 -18.59 -9.94
C GLY A 53 5.51 -18.98 -10.05
N PHE A 54 5.14 -20.24 -9.84
CA PHE A 54 3.73 -20.65 -9.84
C PHE A 54 2.99 -20.09 -8.60
N ALA A 55 3.61 -20.14 -7.42
CA ALA A 55 3.03 -19.54 -6.21
C ALA A 55 2.94 -18.00 -6.34
N LEU A 56 3.92 -17.37 -7.01
CA LEU A 56 3.87 -15.94 -7.33
C LEU A 56 2.69 -15.63 -8.25
N TRP A 57 2.54 -16.37 -9.35
CA TRP A 57 1.43 -16.21 -10.29
C TRP A 57 0.07 -16.36 -9.62
N LEU A 58 -0.11 -17.37 -8.75
CA LEU A 58 -1.34 -17.55 -7.96
C LEU A 58 -1.58 -16.36 -7.01
N SER A 59 -0.52 -15.87 -6.36
CA SER A 59 -0.66 -14.74 -5.42
C SER A 59 -1.05 -13.46 -6.12
N GLU A 60 -0.47 -13.15 -7.27
CA GLU A 60 -0.80 -11.98 -8.06
C GLU A 60 -2.24 -12.04 -8.59
N LEU A 61 -2.69 -13.24 -9.03
CA LEU A 61 -4.08 -13.45 -9.42
C LEU A 61 -5.05 -13.14 -8.27
N VAL A 62 -4.77 -13.66 -7.07
CA VAL A 62 -5.64 -13.44 -5.91
C VAL A 62 -5.63 -11.97 -5.48
N VAL A 63 -4.46 -11.34 -5.42
CA VAL A 63 -4.31 -9.92 -5.04
C VAL A 63 -5.00 -8.99 -6.04
N GLN A 64 -5.04 -9.35 -7.34
CA GLN A 64 -5.74 -8.55 -8.34
C GLN A 64 -7.24 -8.38 -8.02
N TYR A 65 -7.88 -9.38 -7.40
CA TYR A 65 -9.28 -9.29 -6.98
C TYR A 65 -9.49 -8.45 -5.70
N PHE A 66 -8.44 -8.01 -5.04
CA PHE A 66 -8.55 -7.04 -3.93
C PHE A 66 -9.01 -5.65 -4.40
N ALA A 67 -9.00 -5.37 -5.68
CA ALA A 67 -9.60 -4.17 -6.28
C ALA A 67 -11.09 -3.99 -5.95
N TYR A 68 -11.78 -5.10 -5.71
CA TYR A 68 -13.20 -5.04 -5.35
C TYR A 68 -13.37 -4.84 -3.84
N PRO A 69 -14.13 -3.84 -3.39
CA PRO A 69 -14.42 -3.62 -1.99
C PRO A 69 -14.91 -4.92 -1.32
N HIS A 70 -14.43 -5.18 -0.10
CA HIS A 70 -14.74 -6.35 0.72
C HIS A 70 -14.09 -7.68 0.27
N VAL A 71 -13.82 -7.90 -1.01
CA VAL A 71 -13.31 -9.19 -1.53
C VAL A 71 -11.95 -9.53 -0.95
N GLY A 72 -11.03 -8.57 -0.82
CA GLY A 72 -9.69 -8.80 -0.28
C GLY A 72 -9.69 -9.40 1.12
N ALA A 73 -10.51 -8.85 2.02
CA ALA A 73 -10.62 -9.32 3.40
C ALA A 73 -11.14 -10.77 3.48
N TRP A 74 -12.17 -11.10 2.70
CA TRP A 74 -12.75 -12.45 2.69
C TRP A 74 -11.87 -13.48 2.00
N LEU A 75 -11.19 -13.12 0.90
CA LEU A 75 -10.20 -13.99 0.27
C LEU A 75 -9.05 -14.29 1.23
N MET A 76 -8.54 -13.28 1.92
CA MET A 76 -7.48 -13.46 2.90
C MET A 76 -7.92 -14.35 4.06
N ALA A 77 -9.10 -14.11 4.65
CA ALA A 77 -9.66 -14.95 5.70
C ALA A 77 -9.82 -16.41 5.24
N GLY A 78 -10.25 -16.62 4.00
CA GLY A 78 -10.36 -17.93 3.38
C GLY A 78 -9.02 -18.66 3.27
N LEU A 79 -7.98 -17.98 2.77
CA LEU A 79 -6.63 -18.55 2.63
C LEU A 79 -6.01 -18.92 3.99
N ILE A 80 -6.17 -18.06 4.98
CA ILE A 80 -5.69 -18.32 6.35
C ILE A 80 -6.46 -19.49 6.98
N THR A 81 -7.77 -19.53 6.80
CA THR A 81 -8.60 -20.64 7.28
C THR A 81 -8.22 -21.97 6.62
N LEU A 82 -7.99 -21.96 5.32
CA LEU A 82 -7.54 -23.14 4.57
C LEU A 82 -6.16 -23.62 5.07
N SER A 83 -5.24 -22.68 5.33
CA SER A 83 -3.92 -22.95 5.91
C SER A 83 -4.05 -23.59 7.31
N ALA A 84 -4.97 -23.10 8.14
CA ALA A 84 -5.23 -23.63 9.48
C ALA A 84 -5.82 -25.06 9.42
N ILE A 85 -6.80 -25.29 8.55
CA ILE A 85 -7.43 -26.60 8.38
C ILE A 85 -6.41 -27.62 7.85
N GLY A 86 -5.60 -27.26 6.84
CA GLY A 86 -4.56 -28.12 6.30
C GLY A 86 -3.49 -28.47 7.34
N SER A 87 -2.98 -27.46 8.06
CA SER A 87 -2.02 -27.68 9.15
C SER A 87 -2.60 -28.55 10.27
N GLY A 88 -3.83 -28.26 10.70
CA GLY A 88 -4.52 -29.06 11.71
C GLY A 88 -4.76 -30.50 11.27
N PHE A 89 -5.08 -30.73 9.99
CA PHE A 89 -5.20 -32.06 9.43
C PHE A 89 -3.87 -32.83 9.46
N LEU A 90 -2.77 -32.24 9.06
CA LEU A 90 -1.44 -32.86 9.10
C LEU A 90 -1.03 -33.18 10.54
N LEU A 91 -1.20 -32.26 11.47
CA LEU A 91 -0.91 -32.45 12.90
C LEU A 91 -1.76 -33.57 13.51
N TYR A 92 -3.04 -33.66 13.17
CA TYR A 92 -3.91 -34.75 13.58
C TYR A 92 -3.45 -36.10 13.02
N ARG A 93 -3.10 -36.16 11.75
CA ARG A 93 -2.62 -37.39 11.09
C ARG A 93 -1.29 -37.87 11.66
N LEU A 94 -0.44 -36.93 12.11
CA LEU A 94 0.84 -37.23 12.74
C LEU A 94 0.66 -37.73 14.18
N SER A 95 -0.19 -37.06 15.00
CA SER A 95 -0.27 -37.26 16.44
C SER A 95 -1.45 -38.10 16.91
N HIS A 96 -2.48 -38.26 16.08
CA HIS A 96 -3.80 -38.76 16.43
C HIS A 96 -4.51 -37.96 17.55
N SER A 97 -3.99 -36.78 17.94
CA SER A 97 -4.56 -35.92 18.96
C SER A 97 -5.51 -34.89 18.37
N ARG A 98 -6.75 -34.82 18.90
CA ARG A 98 -7.74 -33.81 18.51
C ARG A 98 -7.35 -32.43 18.99
N VAL A 99 -6.79 -32.33 20.19
CA VAL A 99 -6.33 -31.06 20.77
C VAL A 99 -5.26 -30.43 19.87
N LEU A 100 -4.26 -31.24 19.41
CA LEU A 100 -3.20 -30.74 18.57
C LEU A 100 -3.70 -30.26 17.21
N ALA A 101 -4.82 -30.78 16.69
CA ALA A 101 -5.43 -30.29 15.46
C ALA A 101 -5.83 -28.79 15.53
N TYR A 102 -6.34 -28.33 16.68
CA TYR A 102 -6.67 -26.91 16.87
C TYR A 102 -5.45 -26.00 16.74
N TRP A 103 -4.28 -26.48 17.19
CA TRP A 103 -3.04 -25.73 17.11
C TRP A 103 -2.55 -25.52 15.66
N GLY A 104 -3.18 -26.14 14.65
CA GLY A 104 -2.99 -25.79 13.25
C GLY A 104 -3.32 -24.35 12.90
N TRP A 105 -4.10 -23.65 13.77
CA TRP A 105 -4.34 -22.22 13.68
C TRP A 105 -3.12 -21.38 14.06
N LEU A 106 -2.16 -21.89 14.84
CA LEU A 106 -1.00 -21.09 15.26
C LEU A 106 -0.10 -20.69 14.08
N PRO A 107 0.36 -21.60 13.19
CA PRO A 107 1.09 -21.20 11.98
C PRO A 107 0.24 -20.33 11.03
N ALA A 108 -1.08 -20.55 10.95
CA ALA A 108 -1.96 -19.72 10.14
C ALA A 108 -2.10 -18.29 10.70
N CYS A 109 -2.22 -18.10 12.01
CA CYS A 109 -2.17 -16.79 12.65
C CYS A 109 -0.82 -16.09 12.43
N ALA A 110 0.28 -16.83 12.45
CA ALA A 110 1.60 -16.27 12.15
C ALA A 110 1.73 -15.83 10.68
N LEU A 111 1.16 -16.59 9.72
CA LEU A 111 1.05 -16.17 8.32
C LEU A 111 0.21 -14.90 8.16
N LEU A 112 -0.91 -14.82 8.87
CA LEU A 112 -1.73 -13.60 8.92
C LEU A 112 -0.90 -12.42 9.39
N CYS A 113 -0.23 -12.54 10.53
CA CYS A 113 0.62 -11.47 11.08
C CYS A 113 1.74 -11.05 10.12
N ALA A 114 2.35 -12.00 9.41
CA ALA A 114 3.33 -11.69 8.37
C ALA A 114 2.72 -10.92 7.21
N SER A 115 1.51 -11.29 6.78
CA SER A 115 0.81 -10.67 5.65
C SER A 115 0.24 -9.28 5.93
N LEU A 116 0.16 -8.87 7.21
CA LEU A 116 -0.16 -7.49 7.59
C LEU A 116 1.04 -6.54 7.47
N ASP A 117 2.23 -7.05 7.18
CA ASP A 117 3.37 -6.25 6.76
C ASP A 117 3.30 -6.00 5.25
N PHE A 118 3.23 -4.74 4.84
CA PHE A 118 3.22 -4.33 3.42
C PHE A 118 4.38 -4.93 2.60
N ASN A 119 5.51 -5.22 3.23
CA ASN A 119 6.71 -5.76 2.58
C ASN A 119 6.70 -7.28 2.43
N TYR A 120 5.71 -7.97 3.01
CA TYR A 120 5.54 -9.41 2.82
C TYR A 120 4.79 -9.70 1.52
N ASN A 121 5.30 -10.66 0.72
CA ASN A 121 4.67 -11.08 -0.51
C ASN A 121 3.65 -12.22 -0.24
N TYR A 122 2.43 -12.09 -0.74
CA TYR A 122 1.39 -13.12 -0.63
C TYR A 122 1.77 -14.46 -1.26
N GLN A 123 2.82 -14.48 -2.09
CA GLN A 123 3.47 -15.69 -2.56
C GLN A 123 3.78 -16.68 -1.42
N GLY A 124 4.19 -16.17 -0.24
CA GLY A 124 4.48 -17.02 0.91
C GLY A 124 3.27 -17.78 1.46
N ILE A 125 2.06 -17.21 1.35
CA ILE A 125 0.82 -17.91 1.72
C ILE A 125 0.51 -19.01 0.71
N MET A 126 0.64 -18.71 -0.59
CA MET A 126 0.42 -19.69 -1.66
C MET A 126 1.43 -20.84 -1.57
N ALA A 127 2.69 -20.50 -1.31
CA ALA A 127 3.75 -21.49 -1.09
C ALA A 127 3.44 -22.42 0.10
N TYR A 128 2.93 -21.84 1.22
CA TYR A 128 2.54 -22.64 2.37
C TYR A 128 1.35 -23.55 2.07
N LEU A 129 0.36 -23.10 1.32
CA LEU A 129 -0.77 -23.93 0.88
C LEU A 129 -0.31 -25.07 -0.05
N LEU A 130 0.61 -24.81 -0.96
CA LEU A 130 1.21 -25.84 -1.83
C LEU A 130 2.04 -26.83 -1.00
N PHE A 131 2.78 -26.36 -0.01
CA PHE A 131 3.44 -27.24 0.97
C PHE A 131 2.43 -28.18 1.65
N LEU A 132 1.32 -27.65 2.17
CA LEU A 132 0.28 -28.47 2.80
C LEU A 132 -0.31 -29.51 1.84
N PHE A 133 -0.54 -29.12 0.59
CA PHE A 133 -1.04 -30.01 -0.46
C PHE A 133 -0.09 -31.18 -0.69
N PHE A 134 1.19 -30.94 -0.93
CA PHE A 134 2.19 -31.98 -1.15
C PHE A 134 2.44 -32.82 0.11
N ALA A 135 2.39 -32.22 1.30
CA ALA A 135 2.52 -32.93 2.56
C ALA A 135 1.33 -33.88 2.80
N ILE A 136 0.11 -33.49 2.43
CA ILE A 136 -1.08 -34.36 2.50
C ILE A 136 -0.93 -35.54 1.53
N ILE A 137 -0.48 -35.31 0.31
CA ILE A 137 -0.20 -36.41 -0.66
C ILE A 137 0.84 -37.37 -0.08
N TYR A 138 1.95 -36.83 0.42
CA TYR A 138 3.05 -37.62 1.00
C TYR A 138 2.57 -38.55 2.11
N ILE A 139 1.83 -38.05 3.10
CA ILE A 139 1.35 -38.87 4.23
C ILE A 139 0.24 -39.85 3.85
N SER A 140 -0.41 -39.67 2.69
CA SER A 140 -1.50 -40.53 2.21
C SER A 140 -0.98 -41.83 1.59
N VAL A 141 0.28 -41.86 1.17
CA VAL A 141 0.93 -43.01 0.58
C VAL A 141 1.32 -44.04 1.64
N ARG A 142 0.86 -45.27 1.50
CA ARG A 142 1.08 -46.35 2.51
C ARG A 142 2.45 -46.99 2.38
N ASP A 143 2.87 -47.30 1.16
CA ASP A 143 4.18 -47.92 0.92
C ASP A 143 5.33 -46.97 1.21
N PHE A 144 6.33 -47.43 1.95
CA PHE A 144 7.44 -46.60 2.42
C PHE A 144 8.32 -46.10 1.27
N TYR A 145 8.77 -47.02 0.37
CA TYR A 145 9.70 -46.63 -0.69
C TYR A 145 9.03 -45.75 -1.74
N PHE A 146 7.77 -46.05 -2.06
CA PHE A 146 6.99 -45.24 -2.97
C PHE A 146 6.71 -43.85 -2.37
N ARG A 147 6.46 -43.76 -1.04
CA ARG A 147 6.31 -42.50 -0.33
C ARG A 147 7.58 -41.65 -0.35
N ILE A 148 8.77 -42.27 -0.15
CA ILE A 148 10.06 -41.57 -0.28
C ILE A 148 10.25 -41.03 -1.69
N GLY A 149 9.96 -41.85 -2.72
CA GLY A 149 10.01 -41.41 -4.13
C GLY A 149 9.10 -40.20 -4.40
N ILE A 150 7.84 -40.25 -3.95
CA ILE A 150 6.92 -39.11 -4.03
C ILE A 150 7.46 -37.91 -3.23
N GLY A 151 8.10 -38.14 -2.07
CA GLY A 151 8.73 -37.08 -1.30
C GLY A 151 9.81 -36.33 -2.07
N VAL A 152 10.71 -37.05 -2.73
CA VAL A 152 11.75 -36.44 -3.59
C VAL A 152 11.13 -35.67 -4.75
N LEU A 153 10.14 -36.23 -5.42
CA LEU A 153 9.42 -35.54 -6.50
C LEU A 153 8.71 -34.27 -5.97
N SER A 154 8.13 -34.33 -4.76
CA SER A 154 7.49 -33.17 -4.10
C SER A 154 8.51 -32.09 -3.78
N LEU A 155 9.74 -32.43 -3.38
CA LEU A 155 10.81 -31.42 -3.15
C LEU A 155 11.13 -30.66 -4.44
N LEU A 156 11.30 -31.38 -5.55
CA LEU A 156 11.56 -30.77 -6.86
C LEU A 156 10.39 -29.94 -7.35
N ALA A 157 9.17 -30.45 -7.20
CA ALA A 157 7.95 -29.72 -7.56
C ALA A 157 7.77 -28.44 -6.72
N LEU A 158 8.02 -28.49 -5.40
CA LEU A 158 7.95 -27.32 -4.52
C LEU A 158 9.05 -26.30 -4.80
N LEU A 159 10.27 -26.75 -5.14
CA LEU A 159 11.34 -25.86 -5.56
C LEU A 159 10.89 -25.00 -6.76
N GLY A 160 10.43 -25.64 -7.82
CA GLY A 160 9.99 -24.92 -9.02
C GLY A 160 8.72 -24.11 -8.81
N SER A 161 7.71 -24.69 -8.16
CA SER A 161 6.40 -24.04 -8.02
C SER A 161 6.33 -23.00 -6.90
N SER A 162 7.05 -23.22 -5.80
CA SER A 162 6.84 -22.48 -4.54
C SER A 162 8.10 -21.86 -3.95
N GLY A 163 9.28 -22.17 -4.49
CA GLY A 163 10.56 -21.67 -4.00
C GLY A 163 10.98 -22.36 -2.69
N THR A 164 11.45 -21.59 -1.70
CA THR A 164 12.15 -22.08 -0.51
C THR A 164 11.32 -22.96 0.44
N VAL A 165 10.00 -23.05 0.28
CA VAL A 165 9.13 -23.87 1.16
C VAL A 165 9.41 -25.38 1.08
N TYR A 166 10.15 -25.85 0.05
CA TYR A 166 10.62 -27.25 -0.02
C TYR A 166 11.42 -27.64 1.24
N ALA A 167 12.14 -26.69 1.86
CA ALA A 167 12.89 -26.94 3.08
C ALA A 167 11.96 -27.29 4.27
N LEU A 168 10.84 -26.57 4.41
CA LEU A 168 9.81 -26.89 5.39
C LEU A 168 9.24 -28.30 5.16
N PHE A 169 8.96 -28.64 3.89
CA PHE A 169 8.47 -29.98 3.53
C PHE A 169 9.47 -31.07 3.87
N ALA A 170 10.76 -30.88 3.57
CA ALA A 170 11.82 -31.86 3.88
C ALA A 170 11.90 -32.16 5.37
N LEU A 171 11.88 -31.11 6.20
CA LEU A 171 11.92 -31.25 7.66
C LEU A 171 10.66 -31.93 8.20
N PHE A 172 9.48 -31.56 7.69
CA PHE A 172 8.23 -32.22 8.08
C PHE A 172 8.22 -33.71 7.69
N ALA A 173 8.62 -34.04 6.46
CA ALA A 173 8.68 -35.42 6.00
C ALA A 173 9.65 -36.27 6.85
N TRP A 174 10.80 -35.69 7.21
CA TRP A 174 11.77 -36.34 8.11
C TRP A 174 11.20 -36.55 9.51
N ILE A 175 10.55 -35.56 10.12
CA ILE A 175 9.85 -35.68 11.43
C ILE A 175 8.79 -36.78 11.37
N TYR A 176 7.98 -36.80 10.30
CA TYR A 176 6.93 -37.81 10.09
C TYR A 176 7.49 -39.23 10.10
N GLU A 177 8.55 -39.50 9.33
CA GLU A 177 9.15 -40.87 9.25
C GLU A 177 9.83 -41.29 10.55
N ILE A 178 10.54 -40.37 11.22
CA ILE A 178 11.15 -40.64 12.53
C ILE A 178 10.08 -41.00 13.58
N SER A 179 8.90 -40.39 13.49
CA SER A 179 7.82 -40.63 14.44
C SER A 179 7.21 -42.04 14.34
N ARG A 180 7.32 -42.71 13.21
CA ARG A 180 6.69 -44.00 12.94
C ARG A 180 7.40 -45.24 13.50
N LYS A 181 8.52 -45.11 14.24
CA LYS A 181 9.29 -46.21 14.92
C LYS A 181 9.82 -47.33 13.98
N GLU A 182 9.92 -47.13 12.68
CA GLU A 182 10.30 -48.14 11.74
C GLU A 182 11.82 -48.25 11.58
N GLY A 183 12.52 -49.00 12.44
CA GLY A 183 13.88 -49.52 12.36
C GLY A 183 14.91 -48.75 11.48
N ARG A 184 15.60 -49.45 10.57
CA ARG A 184 16.58 -48.91 9.61
C ARG A 184 16.01 -47.90 8.62
N ARG A 185 14.70 -47.89 8.38
CA ARG A 185 14.01 -46.95 7.47
C ARG A 185 14.14 -45.49 7.85
N LYS A 186 14.44 -45.19 9.14
CA LYS A 186 14.73 -43.80 9.60
C LYS A 186 15.92 -43.18 8.90
N TRP A 187 16.92 -43.97 8.59
CA TRP A 187 18.13 -43.50 7.90
C TRP A 187 17.86 -43.21 6.43
N VAL A 188 16.99 -44.00 5.78
CA VAL A 188 16.54 -43.70 4.42
C VAL A 188 15.75 -42.40 4.38
N ALA A 189 14.97 -42.10 5.41
CA ALA A 189 14.24 -40.86 5.51
C ALA A 189 15.13 -39.61 5.63
N ALA A 190 16.39 -39.76 6.10
CA ALA A 190 17.38 -38.70 6.09
C ALA A 190 17.76 -38.22 4.66
N LEU A 191 17.36 -38.98 3.62
CA LEU A 191 17.49 -38.54 2.23
C LEU A 191 16.73 -37.21 1.98
N MET A 192 15.60 -36.98 2.66
CA MET A 192 14.79 -35.77 2.47
C MET A 192 15.56 -34.47 2.80
N PRO A 193 16.10 -34.29 4.03
CA PRO A 193 16.91 -33.10 4.32
C PRO A 193 18.21 -33.07 3.50
N LEU A 194 18.80 -34.20 3.12
CA LEU A 194 20.00 -34.22 2.28
C LEU A 194 19.71 -33.67 0.87
N VAL A 195 18.62 -34.10 0.23
CA VAL A 195 18.18 -33.58 -1.08
C VAL A 195 17.83 -32.10 -0.94
N ALA A 196 17.16 -31.69 0.14
CA ALA A 196 16.86 -30.29 0.40
C ALA A 196 18.12 -29.43 0.52
N LEU A 197 19.19 -29.94 1.17
CA LEU A 197 20.48 -29.24 1.24
C LEU A 197 21.11 -29.06 -0.15
N MET A 198 21.07 -30.08 -1.01
CA MET A 198 21.56 -29.98 -2.39
C MET A 198 20.76 -28.93 -3.19
N LEU A 199 19.44 -28.96 -3.07
CA LEU A 199 18.55 -28.00 -3.75
C LEU A 199 18.77 -26.57 -3.26
N GLY A 200 18.97 -26.37 -1.96
CA GLY A 200 19.28 -25.05 -1.39
C GLY A 200 20.64 -24.51 -1.84
N TYR A 201 21.62 -25.39 -1.94
CA TYR A 201 22.92 -25.01 -2.49
C TYR A 201 22.82 -24.63 -3.98
N TYR A 202 22.01 -25.35 -4.74
CA TYR A 202 21.70 -25.01 -6.14
C TYR A 202 21.03 -23.64 -6.27
N LEU A 203 19.98 -23.34 -5.47
CA LEU A 203 19.33 -22.04 -5.46
C LEU A 203 20.29 -20.89 -5.14
N TYR A 204 21.22 -21.13 -4.23
CA TYR A 204 22.24 -20.16 -3.88
C TYR A 204 23.25 -19.94 -5.03
N LEU A 205 23.73 -21.00 -5.67
CA LEU A 205 24.67 -20.91 -6.80
C LEU A 205 24.05 -20.21 -8.02
N ASP A 206 22.77 -20.45 -8.27
CA ASP A 206 22.02 -19.88 -9.39
C ASP A 206 21.50 -18.45 -9.09
N CYS A 207 21.97 -17.84 -7.98
CA CYS A 207 21.64 -16.47 -7.54
C CYS A 207 20.15 -16.19 -7.31
N TRP A 208 19.32 -17.24 -7.07
CA TRP A 208 17.91 -17.06 -6.70
C TRP A 208 17.73 -16.57 -5.25
N THR A 209 18.75 -16.72 -4.42
CA THR A 209 18.78 -16.24 -3.06
C THR A 209 20.10 -15.53 -2.76
N GLU A 210 20.05 -14.40 -2.06
CA GLU A 210 21.24 -13.60 -1.73
C GLU A 210 22.18 -14.32 -0.77
N THR A 211 21.64 -15.19 0.08
CA THR A 211 22.40 -15.94 1.09
C THR A 211 22.02 -17.41 1.09
N LEU A 212 22.95 -18.28 1.48
CA LEU A 212 22.67 -19.71 1.64
C LEU A 212 21.55 -19.95 2.67
N GLY A 213 21.51 -19.18 3.77
CA GLY A 213 20.42 -19.24 4.75
C GLY A 213 19.06 -18.82 4.17
N GLY A 214 19.05 -17.92 3.21
CA GLY A 214 17.85 -17.50 2.47
C GLY A 214 17.21 -18.67 1.73
N ALA A 215 18.00 -19.60 1.18
CA ALA A 215 17.51 -20.76 0.46
C ALA A 215 16.71 -21.78 1.32
N PHE A 216 16.82 -21.69 2.65
CA PHE A 216 16.14 -22.59 3.60
C PHE A 216 15.12 -21.87 4.48
N SER A 217 14.77 -20.64 4.14
CA SER A 217 13.94 -19.79 4.98
C SER A 217 12.86 -19.04 4.17
N PRO A 218 11.83 -18.49 4.82
CA PRO A 218 10.79 -17.71 4.14
C PRO A 218 11.25 -16.30 3.68
N ARG A 219 12.57 -15.97 3.76
CA ARG A 219 13.11 -14.67 3.33
C ARG A 219 12.79 -14.34 1.87
N MET A 220 12.70 -15.33 1.00
CA MET A 220 12.32 -15.17 -0.40
C MET A 220 10.94 -14.50 -0.59
N TYR A 221 10.05 -14.65 0.39
CA TYR A 221 8.70 -14.07 0.36
C TYR A 221 8.64 -12.68 1.00
N TYR A 222 9.76 -12.02 1.17
CA TYR A 222 9.85 -10.67 1.71
C TYR A 222 10.59 -9.76 0.73
N HIS A 223 10.37 -8.44 0.85
CA HIS A 223 11.00 -7.47 -0.02
C HIS A 223 12.54 -7.64 -0.02
N PRO A 224 13.20 -7.80 -1.19
CA PRO A 224 14.61 -8.20 -1.27
C PRO A 224 15.56 -7.19 -0.60
N LYS A 225 15.29 -5.89 -0.73
CA LYS A 225 16.16 -4.81 -0.23
C LYS A 225 15.95 -4.47 1.25
N LEU A 226 15.02 -5.12 1.94
CA LEU A 226 14.68 -4.83 3.34
C LEU A 226 15.00 -6.03 4.24
N ASP A 227 15.41 -5.75 5.46
CA ASP A 227 15.57 -6.78 6.48
C ASP A 227 14.20 -7.28 6.95
N PRO A 228 13.95 -8.59 6.90
CA PRO A 228 12.65 -9.14 7.25
C PRO A 228 12.39 -9.07 8.76
N LYS A 229 11.17 -8.72 9.13
CA LYS A 229 10.73 -8.84 10.53
C LYS A 229 10.70 -10.31 10.96
N GLY A 230 11.02 -10.60 12.21
CA GLY A 230 11.06 -11.95 12.76
C GLY A 230 9.76 -12.75 12.58
N VAL A 231 8.60 -12.06 12.47
CA VAL A 231 7.27 -12.68 12.31
C VAL A 231 7.16 -13.60 11.08
N ILE A 232 7.90 -13.34 10.00
CA ILE A 232 7.85 -14.17 8.79
C ILE A 232 8.31 -15.61 9.03
N TYR A 233 9.18 -15.83 10.03
CA TYR A 233 9.70 -17.15 10.39
C TYR A 233 8.77 -17.94 11.32
N TYR A 234 7.84 -17.26 11.99
CA TYR A 234 7.01 -17.87 13.03
C TYR A 234 6.07 -18.95 12.51
N ALA A 235 5.55 -18.79 11.29
CA ALA A 235 4.65 -19.79 10.69
C ALA A 235 5.35 -21.15 10.50
N TRP A 236 6.56 -21.15 9.93
CA TRP A 236 7.35 -22.35 9.71
C TRP A 236 7.82 -22.94 11.05
N GLY A 237 8.37 -22.10 11.93
CA GLY A 237 8.83 -22.52 13.25
C GLY A 237 7.73 -23.13 14.09
N ALA A 238 6.56 -22.49 14.16
CA ALA A 238 5.41 -23.02 14.87
C ALA A 238 4.95 -24.37 14.32
N PHE A 239 4.85 -24.50 12.98
CA PHE A 239 4.45 -25.77 12.37
C PHE A 239 5.44 -26.90 12.64
N LEU A 240 6.75 -26.63 12.57
CA LEU A 240 7.79 -27.64 12.85
C LEU A 240 7.78 -28.05 14.33
N VAL A 241 7.70 -27.10 15.27
CA VAL A 241 7.63 -27.38 16.70
C VAL A 241 6.39 -28.24 17.03
N LEU A 242 5.23 -27.87 16.50
CA LEU A 242 4.00 -28.65 16.67
C LEU A 242 4.11 -30.04 16.04
N SER A 243 4.81 -30.18 14.92
CA SER A 243 5.06 -31.48 14.28
C SER A 243 5.96 -32.37 15.14
N VAL A 244 7.00 -31.81 15.77
CA VAL A 244 7.85 -32.56 16.73
C VAL A 244 7.02 -33.00 17.94
N ILE A 245 6.23 -32.10 18.52
CA ILE A 245 5.31 -32.44 19.63
C ILE A 245 4.35 -33.55 19.22
N GLY A 246 3.77 -33.48 18.01
CA GLY A 246 2.89 -34.51 17.47
C GLY A 246 3.59 -35.87 17.32
N GLY A 247 4.83 -35.87 16.84
CA GLY A 247 5.66 -37.08 16.74
C GLY A 247 6.01 -37.69 18.10
N ILE A 248 6.16 -36.90 19.14
CA ILE A 248 6.35 -37.39 20.52
C ILE A 248 5.07 -37.97 21.10
N LEU A 249 3.93 -37.32 20.85
CA LEU A 249 2.62 -37.74 21.35
C LEU A 249 2.19 -39.10 20.78
N VAL A 250 2.46 -39.33 19.48
CA VAL A 250 2.12 -40.61 18.83
C VAL A 250 2.80 -41.82 19.49
N ARG A 251 3.93 -41.60 20.14
CA ARG A 251 4.67 -42.67 20.88
C ARG A 251 4.05 -43.05 22.21
N ARG A 252 3.10 -42.27 22.77
CA ARG A 252 2.55 -42.42 24.11
C ARG A 252 1.24 -43.24 24.18
N GLU A 253 0.77 -43.81 23.07
CA GLU A 253 -0.39 -44.70 23.01
C GLU A 253 -1.59 -44.30 23.90
N ASN A 254 -2.03 -43.07 23.85
CA ASN A 254 -3.24 -42.65 24.56
C ASN A 254 -4.31 -42.20 23.56
N PRO A 255 -5.39 -42.98 23.38
CA PRO A 255 -6.50 -42.49 22.55
C PRO A 255 -7.23 -41.36 23.30
N ASP A 256 -7.47 -40.27 22.56
CA ASP A 256 -8.31 -39.14 23.00
C ASP A 256 -9.74 -39.60 23.34
N LYS A 257 -10.00 -39.95 24.59
CA LYS A 257 -11.36 -40.29 25.07
C LYS A 257 -11.72 -39.52 26.34
N GLY A 258 -12.92 -38.90 26.34
CA GLY A 258 -13.58 -38.37 27.53
C GLY A 258 -13.61 -36.83 27.66
N LYS A 259 -14.13 -36.37 28.81
CA LYS A 259 -14.30 -34.94 29.17
C LYS A 259 -13.00 -34.10 29.11
N ARG A 260 -11.85 -34.72 29.43
CA ARG A 260 -10.53 -34.06 29.40
C ARG A 260 -10.14 -33.55 27.99
N VAL A 261 -10.52 -34.28 26.95
CA VAL A 261 -10.25 -33.87 25.57
C VAL A 261 -11.07 -32.64 25.18
N TRP A 262 -12.36 -32.63 25.56
CA TRP A 262 -13.22 -31.48 25.28
C TRP A 262 -12.74 -30.20 25.98
N ILE A 263 -12.28 -30.31 27.22
CA ILE A 263 -11.69 -29.20 27.97
C ILE A 263 -10.42 -28.70 27.22
N GLY A 264 -9.55 -29.61 26.78
CA GLY A 264 -8.37 -29.28 26.03
C GLY A 264 -8.66 -28.57 24.68
N GLU A 265 -9.68 -29.06 23.94
CA GLU A 265 -10.16 -28.43 22.71
C GLU A 265 -10.64 -26.98 22.97
N THR A 266 -11.45 -26.78 24.05
CA THR A 266 -11.98 -25.46 24.41
C THR A 266 -10.90 -24.48 24.86
N ILE A 267 -9.96 -24.93 25.71
CA ILE A 267 -8.83 -24.11 26.14
C ILE A 267 -7.96 -23.71 24.93
N SER A 268 -7.66 -24.68 24.06
CA SER A 268 -6.88 -24.40 22.84
C SER A 268 -7.59 -23.39 21.95
N ALA A 269 -8.91 -23.51 21.76
CA ALA A 269 -9.69 -22.55 20.98
C ALA A 269 -9.60 -21.12 21.56
N LEU A 270 -9.77 -20.97 22.87
CA LEU A 270 -9.69 -19.66 23.54
C LEU A 270 -8.29 -19.05 23.46
N LEU A 271 -7.25 -19.86 23.66
CA LEU A 271 -5.86 -19.39 23.53
C LEU A 271 -5.53 -18.94 22.10
N LEU A 272 -6.04 -19.66 21.11
CA LEU A 272 -5.81 -19.32 19.69
C LEU A 272 -6.57 -18.05 19.27
N ILE A 273 -7.79 -17.84 19.76
CA ILE A 273 -8.52 -16.59 19.57
C ILE A 273 -7.72 -15.43 20.19
N GLY A 274 -7.26 -15.59 21.43
CA GLY A 274 -6.42 -14.60 22.11
C GLY A 274 -5.11 -14.32 21.38
N ALA A 275 -4.42 -15.37 20.91
CA ALA A 275 -3.18 -15.24 20.15
C ALA A 275 -3.39 -14.53 18.79
N GLY A 276 -4.49 -14.85 18.09
CA GLY A 276 -4.86 -14.19 16.84
C GLY A 276 -5.16 -12.70 17.05
N ALA A 277 -5.97 -12.37 18.06
CA ALA A 277 -6.29 -10.98 18.39
C ALA A 277 -5.03 -10.20 18.79
N TRP A 278 -4.19 -10.77 19.68
CA TRP A 278 -2.92 -10.17 20.07
C TRP A 278 -2.00 -9.96 18.85
N GLY A 279 -1.92 -10.95 17.97
CA GLY A 279 -1.11 -10.85 16.75
C GLY A 279 -1.56 -9.70 15.83
N ILE A 280 -2.87 -9.57 15.57
CA ILE A 280 -3.42 -8.48 14.77
C ILE A 280 -3.12 -7.12 15.43
N CYS A 281 -3.31 -6.99 16.74
CA CYS A 281 -3.03 -5.75 17.45
C CYS A 281 -1.54 -5.36 17.43
N THR A 282 -0.63 -6.36 17.49
CA THR A 282 0.82 -6.14 17.58
C THR A 282 1.45 -5.91 16.22
N TYR A 283 1.03 -6.67 15.19
CA TYR A 283 1.65 -6.67 13.86
C TYR A 283 0.87 -5.85 12.82
N GLY A 284 -0.36 -5.45 13.11
CA GLY A 284 -1.10 -4.50 12.28
C GLY A 284 -0.41 -3.13 12.28
N ASP A 285 -0.10 -2.61 11.09
CA ASP A 285 0.47 -1.26 10.94
C ASP A 285 -0.65 -0.20 10.92
N TRP A 286 -1.17 0.10 12.11
CA TRP A 286 -2.29 1.02 12.30
C TRP A 286 -2.02 2.44 11.78
N LYS A 287 -0.74 2.88 11.74
CA LYS A 287 -0.36 4.20 11.21
C LYS A 287 -0.47 4.25 9.69
N SER A 288 -0.01 3.21 9.02
CA SER A 288 -0.10 3.10 7.56
C SER A 288 -1.55 2.89 7.11
N LEU A 289 -2.40 2.22 7.91
CA LEU A 289 -3.80 2.02 7.57
C LEU A 289 -4.55 3.34 7.35
N ARG A 290 -4.33 4.34 8.21
CA ARG A 290 -4.95 5.66 8.04
C ARG A 290 -4.48 6.36 6.75
N PHE A 291 -3.20 6.23 6.41
CA PHE A 291 -2.71 6.73 5.13
C PHE A 291 -3.38 6.03 3.95
N MET A 292 -3.50 4.70 4.00
CA MET A 292 -4.13 3.90 2.93
C MET A 292 -5.62 4.25 2.75
N GLU A 293 -6.31 4.57 3.84
CA GLU A 293 -7.68 5.07 3.82
C GLU A 293 -7.79 6.42 3.11
N LEU A 294 -6.94 7.40 3.50
CA LEU A 294 -6.90 8.71 2.87
C LEU A 294 -6.49 8.63 1.39
N ASP A 295 -5.54 7.74 1.04
CA ASP A 295 -5.16 7.48 -0.35
C ASP A 295 -6.32 6.91 -1.16
N TYR A 296 -7.10 5.99 -0.58
CA TYR A 296 -8.31 5.47 -1.22
C TYR A 296 -9.35 6.57 -1.48
N TYR A 297 -9.61 7.44 -0.50
CA TYR A 297 -10.51 8.58 -0.69
C TYR A 297 -10.00 9.52 -1.78
N SER A 298 -8.71 9.79 -1.81
CA SER A 298 -8.07 10.61 -2.85
C SER A 298 -8.25 10.01 -4.26
N ARG A 299 -8.09 8.69 -4.41
CA ARG A 299 -8.27 8.00 -5.70
C ARG A 299 -9.73 7.95 -6.18
N THR A 300 -10.66 7.93 -5.25
CA THR A 300 -12.09 7.83 -5.54
C THR A 300 -12.81 9.17 -5.52
N GLY A 301 -12.09 10.28 -5.36
CA GLY A 301 -12.65 11.64 -5.35
C GLY A 301 -13.53 11.94 -4.13
N GLN A 302 -13.32 11.25 -3.01
CA GLN A 302 -14.08 11.46 -1.77
C GLN A 302 -13.36 12.51 -0.89
N TRP A 303 -13.20 13.72 -1.44
CA TRP A 303 -12.37 14.77 -0.87
C TRP A 303 -12.84 15.22 0.52
N THR A 304 -14.14 15.44 0.70
CA THR A 304 -14.75 15.82 2.00
C THR A 304 -14.38 14.84 3.12
N LYS A 305 -14.29 13.53 2.82
CA LYS A 305 -13.85 12.55 3.83
C LYS A 305 -12.38 12.71 4.24
N ILE A 306 -11.53 13.21 3.34
CA ILE A 306 -10.14 13.53 3.69
C ILE A 306 -10.12 14.70 4.66
N GLU A 307 -10.91 15.75 4.40
CA GLU A 307 -11.02 16.90 5.27
C GLU A 307 -11.49 16.51 6.68
N GLU A 308 -12.60 15.76 6.78
CA GLU A 308 -13.15 15.26 8.05
C GLU A 308 -12.13 14.42 8.84
N ASN A 309 -11.38 13.56 8.15
CA ASN A 309 -10.35 12.73 8.77
C ASN A 309 -9.07 13.51 9.14
N CYS A 310 -8.87 14.69 8.60
CA CYS A 310 -7.69 15.53 8.84
C CYS A 310 -7.97 16.69 9.80
N GLU A 311 -9.12 16.77 10.44
CA GLU A 311 -9.41 17.78 11.47
C GLU A 311 -8.46 17.63 12.68
N GLY A 312 -8.04 18.78 13.25
CA GLY A 312 -7.17 18.85 14.42
C GLY A 312 -5.66 18.89 14.09
N LYS A 313 -4.82 18.43 15.03
CA LYS A 313 -3.36 18.54 14.89
C LYS A 313 -2.79 17.44 14.00
N LEU A 314 -2.41 17.79 12.81
CA LEU A 314 -1.70 16.90 11.88
C LEU A 314 -0.20 16.86 12.23
N THR A 315 0.36 15.65 12.27
CA THR A 315 1.80 15.44 12.53
C THR A 315 2.53 14.78 11.37
N ASN A 316 1.79 14.17 10.44
CA ASN A 316 2.34 13.41 9.31
C ASN A 316 2.21 14.21 8.01
N TYR A 317 3.33 14.45 7.34
CA TYR A 317 3.37 15.16 6.06
C TYR A 317 2.56 14.46 4.94
N LEU A 318 2.44 13.13 4.97
CA LEU A 318 1.61 12.40 4.00
C LEU A 318 0.13 12.76 4.12
N TYR A 319 -0.36 12.97 5.34
CA TYR A 319 -1.76 13.38 5.56
C TYR A 319 -1.98 14.82 5.13
N MET A 320 -1.05 15.74 5.45
CA MET A 320 -1.08 17.12 4.99
C MET A 320 -1.04 17.22 3.48
N PHE A 321 -0.21 16.41 2.83
CA PHE A 321 -0.13 16.32 1.37
C PHE A 321 -1.47 15.91 0.73
N LEU A 322 -2.12 14.87 1.26
CA LEU A 322 -3.43 14.42 0.75
C LEU A 322 -4.53 15.44 1.06
N LEU A 323 -4.46 16.12 2.20
CA LEU A 323 -5.36 17.20 2.56
C LEU A 323 -5.20 18.42 1.63
N ALA A 324 -3.97 18.85 1.35
CA ALA A 324 -3.72 19.95 0.41
C ALA A 324 -4.30 19.65 -0.97
N ARG A 325 -4.17 18.38 -1.41
CA ARG A 325 -4.77 17.94 -2.66
C ARG A 325 -6.30 17.93 -2.60
N ALA A 326 -6.90 17.50 -1.49
CA ALA A 326 -8.36 17.54 -1.32
C ALA A 326 -8.89 18.98 -1.34
N LEU A 327 -8.25 19.89 -0.61
CA LEU A 327 -8.60 21.31 -0.62
C LEU A 327 -8.50 21.92 -2.02
N SER A 328 -7.50 21.52 -2.79
CA SER A 328 -7.30 21.99 -4.16
C SER A 328 -8.39 21.49 -5.10
N GLU A 329 -8.77 20.22 -5.03
CA GLU A 329 -9.81 19.62 -5.88
C GLU A 329 -11.23 20.14 -5.51
N GLU A 330 -11.43 20.63 -4.28
CA GLU A 330 -12.67 21.31 -3.83
C GLU A 330 -12.60 22.84 -3.95
N GLU A 331 -11.56 23.40 -4.58
CA GLU A 331 -11.34 24.85 -4.73
C GLU A 331 -11.24 25.62 -3.40
N LYS A 332 -10.82 24.95 -2.33
CA LYS A 332 -10.71 25.50 -0.97
C LYS A 332 -9.26 25.81 -0.55
N LEU A 333 -8.26 25.51 -1.39
CA LEU A 333 -6.86 25.69 -0.99
C LEU A 333 -6.53 27.17 -0.70
N ALA A 334 -7.11 28.08 -1.46
CA ALA A 334 -6.94 29.53 -1.30
C ALA A 334 -7.88 30.18 -0.26
N THR A 335 -8.74 29.39 0.41
CA THR A 335 -9.67 29.90 1.45
C THR A 335 -9.45 29.25 2.79
N ASP A 336 -9.20 27.94 2.83
CA ASP A 336 -9.24 27.13 4.05
C ASP A 336 -7.86 26.58 4.48
N LEU A 337 -6.75 26.91 3.77
CA LEU A 337 -5.42 26.37 4.07
C LEU A 337 -5.04 26.51 5.55
N PHE A 338 -5.26 27.68 6.16
CA PHE A 338 -4.87 27.97 7.55
C PHE A 338 -5.89 27.52 8.59
N ARG A 339 -7.08 27.07 8.19
CA ARG A 339 -8.02 26.36 9.06
C ARG A 339 -7.42 25.03 9.57
N TYR A 340 -6.54 24.43 8.75
CA TYR A 340 -5.81 23.22 9.11
C TYR A 340 -4.39 23.56 9.56
N ASN A 341 -3.84 22.77 10.48
CA ASN A 341 -2.50 23.01 11.04
C ASN A 341 -1.38 22.52 10.11
N PHE A 342 -1.24 23.11 8.92
CA PHE A 342 -0.06 22.90 8.09
C PHE A 342 1.19 23.42 8.79
N ARG A 343 2.30 22.66 8.71
CA ARG A 343 3.54 23.03 9.40
C ARG A 343 4.39 24.00 8.59
N ASP A 344 4.65 23.63 7.35
CA ASP A 344 5.52 24.34 6.42
C ASP A 344 5.19 23.95 4.98
N GLU A 345 5.92 24.50 4.03
CA GLU A 345 5.78 24.26 2.59
C GLU A 345 6.01 22.80 2.16
N LYS A 346 6.75 22.00 2.96
CA LYS A 346 6.99 20.57 2.67
C LYS A 346 5.72 19.73 2.78
N ALA A 347 4.67 20.28 3.39
CA ALA A 347 3.37 19.65 3.44
C ALA A 347 2.68 19.61 2.06
N LEU A 348 3.03 20.50 1.15
CA LEU A 348 2.44 20.57 -0.19
C LEU A 348 3.04 19.55 -1.17
N ALA A 349 4.32 19.20 -0.99
CA ALA A 349 5.00 18.23 -1.84
C ALA A 349 6.04 17.44 -1.04
N ILE A 350 5.92 16.13 -1.09
CA ILE A 350 6.82 15.21 -0.40
C ILE A 350 8.13 15.09 -1.19
N PRO A 351 9.31 15.13 -0.53
CA PRO A 351 10.57 14.91 -1.22
C PRO A 351 10.64 13.54 -1.90
N TRP A 352 11.02 13.52 -3.16
CA TRP A 352 11.13 12.29 -3.93
C TRP A 352 12.29 11.41 -3.47
N ASN A 353 12.00 10.20 -3.02
CA ASN A 353 12.96 9.22 -2.54
C ASN A 353 13.15 8.01 -3.47
N LYS A 354 12.69 8.10 -4.73
CA LYS A 354 12.71 7.04 -5.75
C LYS A 354 11.92 5.77 -5.39
N SER A 355 11.09 5.81 -4.35
CA SER A 355 10.20 4.68 -4.04
C SER A 355 8.95 4.74 -4.91
N GLU A 356 8.38 3.56 -5.21
CA GLU A 356 7.13 3.41 -5.95
C GLU A 356 5.99 4.25 -5.34
N ASN A 357 5.83 4.18 -4.02
CA ASN A 357 4.75 4.87 -3.30
C ASN A 357 4.85 6.40 -3.42
N ILE A 358 6.03 6.98 -3.20
CA ILE A 358 6.23 8.44 -3.30
C ILE A 358 6.13 8.89 -4.75
N SER A 359 6.65 8.12 -5.70
CA SER A 359 6.50 8.42 -7.13
C SER A 359 5.04 8.43 -7.57
N THR A 360 4.21 7.52 -7.01
CA THR A 360 2.77 7.47 -7.27
C THR A 360 2.07 8.73 -6.76
N LEU A 361 2.35 9.15 -5.54
CA LEU A 361 1.76 10.35 -4.95
C LEU A 361 2.17 11.62 -5.70
N LEU A 362 3.45 11.74 -6.08
CA LEU A 362 3.94 12.88 -6.87
C LEU A 362 3.37 12.88 -8.29
N SER A 363 3.21 11.71 -8.92
CA SER A 363 2.53 11.61 -10.21
C SER A 363 1.12 12.17 -10.15
N ASP A 364 0.38 11.86 -9.08
CA ASP A 364 -0.97 12.39 -8.87
C ASP A 364 -0.97 13.90 -8.62
N LEU A 365 -0.04 14.40 -7.80
CA LEU A 365 0.09 15.84 -7.53
C LEU A 365 0.34 16.61 -8.83
N TYR A 366 1.37 16.23 -9.59
CA TYR A 366 1.71 16.93 -10.82
C TYR A 366 0.60 16.83 -11.87
N PHE A 367 -0.13 15.71 -11.89
CA PHE A 367 -1.30 15.57 -12.75
C PHE A 367 -2.46 16.49 -12.32
N THR A 368 -2.73 16.61 -11.02
CA THR A 368 -3.72 17.55 -10.47
C THR A 368 -3.34 18.99 -10.81
N CYS A 369 -2.06 19.36 -10.65
CA CYS A 369 -1.57 20.69 -10.96
C CYS A 369 -1.38 20.98 -12.46
N GLY A 370 -1.59 19.99 -13.35
CA GLY A 370 -1.50 20.17 -14.81
C GLY A 370 -0.09 20.05 -15.41
N ASN A 371 0.93 19.70 -14.61
CA ASN A 371 2.24 19.39 -15.17
C ASN A 371 2.29 17.92 -15.64
N THR A 372 1.78 17.69 -16.85
CA THR A 372 1.66 16.36 -17.45
C THR A 372 3.01 15.67 -17.64
N ALA A 373 4.06 16.41 -17.96
CA ALA A 373 5.41 15.85 -18.19
C ALA A 373 6.01 15.27 -16.90
N LEU A 374 5.93 15.99 -15.78
CA LEU A 374 6.37 15.47 -14.49
C LEU A 374 5.47 14.36 -13.96
N ALA A 375 4.15 14.46 -14.18
CA ALA A 375 3.23 13.37 -13.84
C ALA A 375 3.60 12.07 -14.57
N GLN A 376 3.91 12.15 -15.88
CA GLN A 376 4.36 11.01 -16.67
C GLN A 376 5.71 10.47 -16.20
N ARG A 377 6.68 11.35 -15.92
CA ARG A 377 8.00 10.97 -15.40
C ARG A 377 7.86 10.21 -14.08
N MET A 378 7.11 10.75 -13.12
CA MET A 378 6.90 10.08 -11.83
C MET A 378 6.16 8.74 -11.98
N ALA A 379 5.20 8.65 -12.92
CA ALA A 379 4.53 7.39 -13.22
C ALA A 379 5.49 6.35 -13.81
N PHE A 380 6.36 6.74 -14.71
CA PHE A 380 7.37 5.85 -15.29
C PHE A 380 8.38 5.37 -14.25
N GLU A 381 8.97 6.30 -13.48
CA GLU A 381 9.96 5.99 -12.43
C GLU A 381 9.36 5.07 -11.34
N GLY A 382 8.12 5.35 -10.90
CA GLY A 382 7.42 4.51 -9.95
C GLY A 382 7.14 3.12 -10.50
N ASN A 383 6.72 3.02 -11.77
CA ASN A 383 6.45 1.74 -12.43
C ASN A 383 7.71 0.88 -12.59
N MET A 384 8.86 1.49 -12.82
CA MET A 384 10.15 0.77 -12.87
C MET A 384 10.53 0.16 -11.51
N GLY A 385 10.06 0.76 -10.41
CA GLY A 385 10.26 0.26 -9.04
C GLY A 385 9.19 -0.71 -8.55
N ALA A 386 8.14 -0.95 -9.34
CA ALA A 386 7.00 -1.78 -8.96
C ALA A 386 7.37 -3.24 -8.74
N ARG A 387 6.81 -3.85 -7.70
CA ARG A 387 7.09 -5.25 -7.33
C ARG A 387 6.72 -6.26 -8.40
N GLY A 388 5.55 -6.10 -9.02
CA GLY A 388 4.97 -7.01 -10.01
C GLY A 388 5.29 -6.64 -11.46
N LYS A 389 6.45 -6.05 -11.75
CA LYS A 389 6.84 -5.52 -13.08
C LYS A 389 5.98 -4.36 -13.59
N ASN A 390 4.76 -4.18 -13.10
CA ASN A 390 3.85 -3.08 -13.43
C ASN A 390 2.97 -2.74 -12.23
N ASN A 391 2.74 -1.45 -12.02
CA ASN A 391 1.78 -0.92 -11.07
C ASN A 391 0.53 -0.46 -11.83
N ALA A 392 -0.64 -0.99 -11.48
CA ALA A 392 -1.89 -0.72 -12.20
C ALA A 392 -2.23 0.77 -12.27
N ARG A 393 -2.10 1.50 -11.14
CA ARG A 393 -2.37 2.94 -11.05
C ARG A 393 -1.42 3.77 -11.92
N LEU A 394 -0.15 3.40 -11.93
CA LEU A 394 0.87 4.11 -12.72
C LEU A 394 0.71 3.84 -14.23
N ILE A 395 0.33 2.62 -14.63
CA ILE A 395 -0.01 2.33 -16.04
C ILE A 395 -1.23 3.13 -16.48
N GLN A 396 -2.26 3.27 -15.63
CA GLN A 396 -3.41 4.17 -15.92
C GLN A 396 -2.92 5.61 -16.14
N ARG A 397 -2.02 6.12 -15.31
CA ARG A 397 -1.44 7.46 -15.46
C ARG A 397 -0.63 7.58 -16.74
N LEU A 398 0.15 6.56 -17.12
CA LEU A 398 0.89 6.56 -18.39
C LEU A 398 -0.05 6.58 -19.60
N ILE A 399 -1.20 5.89 -19.54
CA ILE A 399 -2.22 5.98 -20.59
C ILE A 399 -2.74 7.42 -20.69
N GLN A 400 -3.20 8.00 -19.58
CA GLN A 400 -3.74 9.36 -19.54
C GLN A 400 -2.75 10.41 -20.06
N THR A 401 -1.51 10.37 -19.60
CA THR A 401 -0.49 11.35 -20.01
C THR A 401 -0.12 11.23 -21.47
N ASN A 402 -0.02 10.00 -22.02
CA ASN A 402 0.24 9.81 -23.45
C ASN A 402 -0.94 10.25 -24.32
N LEU A 403 -2.20 10.09 -23.87
CA LEU A 403 -3.38 10.63 -24.56
C LEU A 403 -3.35 12.17 -24.55
N ILE A 404 -2.96 12.80 -23.44
CA ILE A 404 -2.81 14.26 -23.35
C ILE A 404 -1.75 14.78 -24.30
N PHE A 405 -0.61 14.09 -24.44
CA PHE A 405 0.46 14.48 -25.37
C PHE A 405 0.13 14.18 -26.84
N GLY A 406 -0.93 13.41 -27.14
CA GLY A 406 -1.21 12.93 -28.50
C GLY A 406 -0.35 11.76 -28.95
N GLU A 407 0.41 11.15 -28.01
CA GLU A 407 1.25 9.97 -28.25
C GLU A 407 0.41 8.69 -28.30
N TYR A 408 -0.50 8.64 -29.26
CA TYR A 408 -1.55 7.60 -29.34
C TYR A 408 -1.00 6.18 -29.52
N ILE A 409 0.12 6.03 -30.23
CA ILE A 409 0.78 4.71 -30.42
C ILE A 409 1.26 4.16 -29.06
N VAL A 410 1.85 5.03 -28.23
CA VAL A 410 2.32 4.65 -26.90
C VAL A 410 1.15 4.40 -25.96
N ALA A 411 0.13 5.27 -25.99
CA ALA A 411 -1.10 5.07 -25.21
C ALA A 411 -1.75 3.72 -25.54
N GLU A 412 -1.89 3.38 -26.84
CA GLU A 412 -2.47 2.12 -27.28
C GLU A 412 -1.68 0.90 -26.77
N LYS A 413 -0.36 0.97 -26.72
CA LYS A 413 0.48 -0.10 -26.16
C LYS A 413 0.13 -0.38 -24.69
N TYR A 414 -0.02 0.66 -23.86
CA TYR A 414 -0.41 0.50 -22.46
C TYR A 414 -1.86 0.08 -22.30
N ILE A 415 -2.77 0.57 -23.14
CA ILE A 415 -4.19 0.14 -23.18
C ILE A 415 -4.25 -1.36 -23.47
N ARG A 416 -3.59 -1.84 -24.52
CA ARG A 416 -3.53 -3.27 -24.88
C ARG A 416 -2.91 -4.12 -23.76
N LEU A 417 -1.94 -3.60 -23.01
CA LEU A 417 -1.38 -4.29 -21.86
C LEU A 417 -2.44 -4.44 -20.77
N MET A 418 -3.12 -3.36 -20.42
CA MET A 418 -4.09 -3.33 -19.33
C MET A 418 -5.40 -4.07 -19.66
N GLU A 419 -5.79 -4.16 -20.94
CA GLU A 419 -6.90 -5.00 -21.42
C GLU A 419 -6.70 -6.50 -21.11
N LYS A 420 -5.46 -6.94 -20.88
CA LYS A 420 -5.16 -8.32 -20.51
C LYS A 420 -5.39 -8.60 -19.01
N SER A 421 -5.65 -7.58 -18.21
CA SER A 421 -5.99 -7.72 -16.80
C SER A 421 -7.47 -8.04 -16.61
N PRO A 422 -7.84 -9.03 -15.78
CA PRO A 422 -9.23 -9.39 -15.55
C PRO A 422 -10.05 -8.27 -14.88
N VAL A 423 -9.40 -7.41 -14.10
CA VAL A 423 -10.05 -6.33 -13.36
C VAL A 423 -10.09 -5.03 -14.15
N TYR A 424 -9.00 -4.68 -14.84
CA TYR A 424 -8.88 -3.38 -15.52
C TYR A 424 -9.30 -3.40 -17.01
N HIS A 425 -9.70 -4.55 -17.53
CA HIS A 425 -10.10 -4.71 -18.94
C HIS A 425 -11.10 -3.67 -19.42
N ASN A 426 -12.19 -3.49 -18.67
CA ASN A 426 -13.27 -2.58 -19.07
C ASN A 426 -12.82 -1.11 -19.04
N TRP A 427 -12.06 -0.71 -18.02
CA TRP A 427 -11.50 0.63 -17.95
C TRP A 427 -10.53 0.89 -19.11
N ALA A 428 -9.62 -0.04 -19.39
CA ALA A 428 -8.68 0.11 -20.50
C ALA A 428 -9.40 0.21 -21.85
N LYS A 429 -10.44 -0.62 -22.06
CA LYS A 429 -11.24 -0.59 -23.27
C LYS A 429 -11.97 0.75 -23.46
N SER A 430 -12.45 1.38 -22.38
CA SER A 430 -13.10 2.70 -22.48
C SER A 430 -12.11 3.80 -22.91
N GLN A 431 -10.80 3.66 -22.66
CA GLN A 431 -9.80 4.64 -23.09
C GLN A 431 -9.56 4.64 -24.61
N ARG A 432 -10.03 3.63 -25.34
CA ARG A 432 -9.85 3.55 -26.80
C ARG A 432 -10.58 4.65 -27.56
N VAL A 433 -11.62 5.25 -26.98
CA VAL A 433 -12.38 6.35 -27.59
C VAL A 433 -11.50 7.59 -27.86
N PHE A 434 -10.43 7.74 -27.08
CA PHE A 434 -9.50 8.88 -27.21
C PHE A 434 -8.36 8.63 -28.22
N LEU A 435 -8.22 7.40 -28.75
CA LEU A 435 -7.12 7.09 -29.67
C LEU A 435 -7.34 7.75 -31.02
N GLN A 436 -6.39 8.57 -31.44
CA GLN A 436 -6.40 9.32 -32.71
C GLN A 436 -7.59 10.30 -32.85
N ASP A 437 -8.20 10.69 -31.74
CA ASP A 437 -9.27 11.68 -31.69
C ASP A 437 -8.93 12.83 -30.74
N ASP A 438 -8.25 13.84 -31.28
CA ASP A 438 -7.85 15.04 -30.52
C ASP A 438 -9.06 15.75 -29.92
N LYS A 439 -10.20 15.79 -30.65
CA LYS A 439 -11.42 16.45 -30.17
C LYS A 439 -12.03 15.72 -28.96
N ALA A 440 -12.02 14.39 -28.97
CA ALA A 440 -12.48 13.61 -27.83
C ALA A 440 -11.62 13.88 -26.60
N VAL A 441 -10.28 13.96 -26.76
CA VAL A 441 -9.36 14.31 -25.67
C VAL A 441 -9.60 15.72 -25.14
N GLU A 442 -9.79 16.71 -26.04
CA GLU A 442 -10.01 18.12 -25.66
C GLU A 442 -11.35 18.34 -24.94
N GLN A 443 -12.36 17.56 -25.27
CA GLN A 443 -13.70 17.63 -24.67
C GLN A 443 -13.79 16.86 -23.33
N ASP A 444 -12.84 15.98 -23.04
CA ASP A 444 -12.83 15.25 -21.77
C ASP A 444 -12.52 16.20 -20.61
N PRO A 445 -13.31 16.18 -19.52
CA PRO A 445 -13.15 17.11 -18.41
C PRO A 445 -11.83 16.93 -17.65
N VAL A 446 -11.20 15.76 -17.75
CA VAL A 446 -9.93 15.45 -17.07
C VAL A 446 -8.75 15.66 -18.00
N LEU A 447 -8.80 15.10 -19.22
CA LEU A 447 -7.68 15.14 -20.16
C LEU A 447 -7.58 16.51 -20.84
N GLY A 448 -8.71 17.11 -21.25
CA GLY A 448 -8.74 18.34 -22.01
C GLY A 448 -8.21 19.56 -21.24
N VAL A 449 -8.57 19.68 -19.96
CA VAL A 449 -8.01 20.75 -19.11
C VAL A 449 -6.49 20.64 -19.05
N ARG A 450 -5.95 19.44 -18.89
CA ARG A 450 -4.49 19.22 -18.79
C ARG A 450 -3.78 19.37 -20.13
N ARG A 451 -4.45 19.03 -21.22
CA ARG A 451 -3.94 19.30 -22.59
C ARG A 451 -3.79 20.80 -22.85
N ALA A 452 -4.74 21.60 -22.37
CA ALA A 452 -4.69 23.06 -22.49
C ALA A 452 -3.60 23.72 -21.62
N LEU A 453 -2.99 22.98 -20.69
CA LEU A 453 -1.86 23.39 -19.84
C LEU A 453 -0.50 22.91 -20.35
N LEU A 454 -0.44 22.24 -21.49
CA LEU A 454 0.83 21.89 -22.11
C LEU A 454 1.57 23.17 -22.53
N PRO A 455 2.86 23.28 -22.20
CA PRO A 455 3.65 24.41 -22.65
C PRO A 455 3.79 24.38 -24.16
N PRO A 456 3.82 25.55 -24.84
CA PRO A 456 4.13 25.62 -26.26
C PRO A 456 5.58 25.15 -26.50
N ASP A 457 5.85 24.62 -27.70
CA ASP A 457 7.17 24.07 -28.11
C ASP A 457 8.34 25.03 -27.91
N SER A 458 8.06 26.35 -27.86
CA SER A 458 9.06 27.38 -27.60
C SER A 458 9.52 27.51 -26.14
N VAL A 459 8.81 26.87 -25.20
CA VAL A 459 9.16 26.90 -23.78
C VAL A 459 10.02 25.69 -23.46
N GLU A 460 11.28 25.94 -23.18
CA GLU A 460 12.21 24.90 -22.70
C GLU A 460 11.80 24.47 -21.28
N VAL A 461 11.12 23.33 -21.19
CA VAL A 461 10.75 22.74 -19.91
C VAL A 461 11.97 22.07 -19.32
N MET A 462 12.74 22.81 -18.55
CA MET A 462 13.85 22.28 -17.76
C MET A 462 13.30 21.37 -16.65
N ALA A 463 12.90 20.16 -17.01
CA ALA A 463 12.46 19.12 -16.07
C ALA A 463 13.64 18.51 -15.30
N SER A 464 14.66 19.30 -14.95
CA SER A 464 15.87 18.81 -14.30
C SER A 464 15.66 18.51 -12.81
N GLY A 465 14.59 19.00 -12.18
CA GLY A 465 14.34 18.85 -10.75
C GLY A 465 12.94 18.38 -10.43
N THR A 466 12.78 17.86 -9.22
CA THR A 466 11.49 17.62 -8.56
C THR A 466 11.14 18.78 -7.62
N GLU A 467 11.76 19.94 -7.84
CA GLU A 467 11.47 21.15 -7.08
C GLU A 467 10.08 21.67 -7.43
N LEU A 468 9.29 21.97 -6.40
CA LEU A 468 7.88 22.28 -6.57
C LEU A 468 7.66 23.58 -7.36
N ILE A 469 8.43 24.63 -7.07
CA ILE A 469 8.26 25.94 -7.71
C ILE A 469 8.44 25.86 -9.23
N PRO A 470 9.56 25.36 -9.79
CA PRO A 470 9.70 25.21 -11.24
C PRO A 470 8.62 24.30 -11.84
N ALA A 471 8.26 23.22 -11.12
CA ALA A 471 7.27 22.27 -11.59
C ALA A 471 5.88 22.91 -11.78
N LEU A 472 5.46 23.78 -10.88
CA LEU A 472 4.16 24.43 -10.92
C LEU A 472 4.15 25.70 -11.79
N SER A 473 5.31 26.32 -12.01
CA SER A 473 5.41 27.51 -12.88
C SER A 473 5.11 27.18 -14.34
N VAL A 474 5.42 25.94 -14.80
CA VAL A 474 5.19 25.53 -16.20
C VAL A 474 3.73 25.64 -16.63
N PRO A 475 2.75 25.02 -15.96
CA PRO A 475 1.33 25.15 -16.33
C PRO A 475 0.81 26.59 -16.19
N VAL A 476 1.30 27.37 -15.18
CA VAL A 476 0.90 28.78 -15.00
C VAL A 476 1.39 29.65 -16.16
N LEU A 477 2.62 29.43 -16.61
CA LEU A 477 3.17 30.14 -17.79
C LEU A 477 2.48 29.73 -19.09
N ALA A 478 2.08 28.47 -19.22
CA ALA A 478 1.43 27.95 -20.42
C ALA A 478 0.00 28.51 -20.60
N ASN A 479 -0.80 28.54 -19.53
CA ASN A 479 -2.16 29.05 -19.56
C ASN A 479 -2.61 29.46 -18.15
N PRO A 480 -2.35 30.70 -17.72
CA PRO A 480 -2.63 31.14 -16.35
C PRO A 480 -4.14 31.08 -16.00
N GLU A 481 -5.03 31.34 -16.97
CA GLU A 481 -6.48 31.27 -16.76
C GLU A 481 -6.96 29.86 -16.37
N LYS A 482 -6.38 28.82 -16.97
CA LYS A 482 -6.74 27.43 -16.70
C LYS A 482 -5.87 26.78 -15.61
N ALA A 483 -4.75 27.41 -15.22
CA ALA A 483 -3.79 26.86 -14.27
C ALA A 483 -4.10 27.24 -12.82
N LYS A 484 -5.36 27.49 -12.45
CA LYS A 484 -5.78 27.91 -11.12
C LYS A 484 -5.16 27.03 -10.02
N VAL A 485 -5.24 25.71 -10.16
CA VAL A 485 -4.71 24.74 -9.18
C VAL A 485 -3.21 24.91 -8.97
N ALA A 486 -2.43 25.00 -10.06
CA ALA A 486 -0.98 25.22 -9.95
C ALA A 486 -0.63 26.54 -9.31
N PHE A 487 -1.39 27.58 -9.64
CA PHE A 487 -1.24 28.91 -9.05
C PHE A 487 -1.54 28.88 -7.54
N GLU A 488 -2.64 28.25 -7.13
CA GLU A 488 -3.00 28.12 -5.71
C GLU A 488 -1.92 27.37 -4.90
N TYR A 489 -1.33 26.33 -5.47
CA TYR A 489 -0.20 25.62 -4.86
C TYR A 489 1.06 26.51 -4.75
N LEU A 490 1.38 27.33 -5.77
CA LEU A 490 2.49 28.28 -5.70
C LEU A 490 2.26 29.33 -4.63
N ALA A 491 1.06 29.92 -4.59
CA ALA A 491 0.70 30.90 -3.59
C ALA A 491 0.75 30.31 -2.17
N ALA A 492 0.19 29.11 -1.98
CA ALA A 492 0.26 28.37 -0.73
C ALA A 492 1.70 28.06 -0.31
N TYR A 493 2.57 27.69 -1.27
CA TYR A 493 3.99 27.46 -1.02
C TYR A 493 4.68 28.72 -0.48
N TYR A 494 4.50 29.87 -1.15
CA TYR A 494 5.11 31.13 -0.71
C TYR A 494 4.57 31.61 0.65
N LEU A 495 3.27 31.43 0.90
CA LEU A 495 2.68 31.79 2.20
C LEU A 495 3.20 30.88 3.32
N LEU A 496 3.27 29.57 3.11
CA LEU A 496 3.77 28.61 4.12
C LEU A 496 5.29 28.76 4.35
N SER A 497 6.07 29.08 3.32
CA SER A 497 7.51 29.39 3.42
C SER A 497 7.79 30.81 3.92
N ARG A 498 6.74 31.64 4.11
CA ARG A 498 6.82 33.05 4.53
C ARG A 498 7.58 33.96 3.54
N ASP A 499 7.64 33.56 2.28
CA ASP A 499 8.24 34.37 1.22
C ASP A 499 7.23 35.35 0.62
N MET A 500 7.03 36.45 1.34
CA MET A 500 6.08 37.48 0.95
C MET A 500 6.47 38.20 -0.35
N ASN A 501 7.76 38.27 -0.65
CA ASN A 501 8.21 38.94 -1.87
C ASN A 501 7.79 38.16 -3.11
N SER A 502 8.05 36.85 -3.11
CA SER A 502 7.65 35.98 -4.21
C SER A 502 6.13 35.85 -4.33
N PHE A 503 5.41 35.82 -3.19
CA PHE A 503 3.94 35.82 -3.17
C PHE A 503 3.36 37.08 -3.86
N ILE A 504 3.83 38.26 -3.47
CA ILE A 504 3.37 39.53 -4.07
C ILE A 504 3.79 39.64 -5.54
N ALA A 505 4.98 39.19 -5.89
CA ALA A 505 5.42 39.15 -7.29
C ALA A 505 4.48 38.25 -8.13
N LEU A 506 4.13 37.06 -7.62
CA LEU A 506 3.19 36.16 -8.28
C LEU A 506 1.82 36.83 -8.48
N LEU A 507 1.24 37.44 -7.44
CA LEU A 507 -0.05 38.13 -7.57
C LEU A 507 0.02 39.27 -8.60
N ASN A 508 1.04 40.12 -8.52
CA ASN A 508 1.16 41.29 -9.43
C ASN A 508 1.37 40.89 -10.88
N SER A 509 1.97 39.72 -11.14
CA SER A 509 2.16 39.23 -12.50
C SER A 509 0.85 38.82 -13.18
N TYR A 510 -0.15 38.38 -12.41
CA TYR A 510 -1.34 37.73 -12.99
C TYR A 510 -2.69 38.36 -12.56
N LYS A 511 -2.76 39.25 -11.54
CA LYS A 511 -4.03 39.80 -11.04
C LYS A 511 -4.87 40.53 -12.09
N ASP A 512 -4.22 41.15 -13.08
CA ASP A 512 -4.89 41.91 -14.14
C ASP A 512 -5.11 41.06 -15.42
N GLU A 513 -4.53 39.85 -15.48
CA GLU A 513 -4.59 38.96 -16.65
C GLU A 513 -5.60 37.83 -16.47
N VAL A 514 -5.90 37.46 -15.21
CA VAL A 514 -6.64 36.25 -14.88
C VAL A 514 -7.99 36.60 -14.26
N SER A 515 -9.06 36.13 -14.86
CA SER A 515 -10.44 36.51 -14.49
C SER A 515 -10.83 36.10 -13.05
N TRP A 516 -10.39 34.93 -12.57
CA TRP A 516 -10.69 34.43 -11.23
C TRP A 516 -9.86 35.12 -10.11
N LEU A 517 -8.88 35.96 -10.44
CA LEU A 517 -8.16 36.83 -9.47
C LEU A 517 -8.77 38.22 -9.36
N ALA A 518 -9.82 38.55 -10.13
CA ALA A 518 -10.52 39.84 -10.03
C ALA A 518 -11.09 40.07 -8.63
N GLU A 519 -11.51 39.00 -7.95
CA GLU A 519 -11.82 39.00 -6.52
C GLU A 519 -10.82 38.09 -5.80
N LEU A 520 -9.92 38.67 -5.02
CA LEU A 520 -8.86 37.90 -4.35
C LEU A 520 -9.44 36.95 -3.30
N PRO A 521 -9.05 35.68 -3.31
CA PRO A 521 -9.37 34.75 -2.23
C PRO A 521 -8.96 35.27 -0.85
N VAL A 522 -9.66 34.85 0.20
CA VAL A 522 -9.47 35.36 1.58
C VAL A 522 -8.01 35.31 2.02
N ILE A 523 -7.34 34.16 1.82
CA ILE A 523 -5.94 33.97 2.25
C ILE A 523 -4.98 34.91 1.47
N TYR A 524 -5.30 35.24 0.22
CA TYR A 524 -4.46 36.16 -0.55
C TYR A 524 -4.61 37.59 -0.06
N GLN A 525 -5.85 38.01 0.32
CA GLN A 525 -6.08 39.28 0.95
C GLN A 525 -5.33 39.39 2.29
N GLU A 526 -5.35 38.31 3.08
CA GLU A 526 -4.59 38.22 4.34
C GLU A 526 -3.08 38.34 4.11
N GLY A 527 -2.55 37.66 3.07
CA GLY A 527 -1.15 37.77 2.65
C GLY A 527 -0.76 39.20 2.25
N VAL A 528 -1.61 39.89 1.49
CA VAL A 528 -1.41 41.30 1.10
C VAL A 528 -1.39 42.24 2.32
N LEU A 529 -2.30 42.04 3.27
CA LEU A 529 -2.32 42.84 4.50
C LEU A 529 -1.03 42.72 5.30
N VAL A 530 -0.51 41.52 5.42
CA VAL A 530 0.76 41.23 6.10
C VAL A 530 1.95 41.79 5.31
N ALA A 531 2.01 41.57 3.99
CA ALA A 531 3.11 42.01 3.15
C ALA A 531 3.30 43.54 3.17
N PHE A 532 2.21 44.28 3.24
CA PHE A 532 2.21 45.74 3.23
C PHE A 532 1.82 46.36 4.59
N GLU A 533 2.05 45.68 5.71
CA GLU A 533 1.77 46.18 7.06
C GLU A 533 2.37 47.57 7.33
N ASN A 534 3.59 47.80 6.86
CA ASN A 534 4.31 49.06 7.03
C ASN A 534 3.98 50.11 5.95
N ARG A 535 3.11 49.79 4.98
CA ARG A 535 2.70 50.66 3.88
C ARG A 535 1.21 50.49 3.58
N PRO A 536 0.31 50.84 4.51
CA PRO A 536 -1.14 50.61 4.37
C PRO A 536 -1.76 51.30 3.15
N GLU A 537 -1.12 52.33 2.61
CA GLU A 537 -1.55 53.01 1.38
C GLU A 537 -1.61 52.02 0.18
N LYS A 538 -0.75 51.01 0.17
CA LYS A 538 -0.74 49.98 -0.88
C LYS A 538 -1.91 49.00 -0.82
N TRP A 539 -2.59 48.88 0.32
CA TRP A 539 -3.78 48.04 0.43
C TRP A 539 -4.89 48.44 -0.55
N LYS A 540 -4.93 49.75 -0.93
CA LYS A 540 -5.91 50.28 -1.90
C LYS A 540 -5.70 49.77 -3.33
N GLU A 541 -4.51 49.21 -3.64
CA GLU A 541 -4.18 48.64 -4.96
C GLU A 541 -4.80 47.25 -5.17
N TYR A 542 -5.37 46.66 -4.10
CA TYR A 542 -5.86 45.28 -4.09
C TYR A 542 -7.31 45.24 -3.55
N ALA A 543 -8.26 45.75 -4.06
CA ALA A 543 -9.71 45.66 -3.72
C ALA A 543 -10.07 44.75 -2.51
N LEU A 544 -9.44 45.01 -1.33
CA LEU A 544 -9.56 44.16 -0.13
C LEU A 544 -10.94 44.30 0.51
N ASN A 545 -11.47 43.19 1.04
CA ASN A 545 -12.71 43.19 1.80
C ASN A 545 -12.52 43.97 3.12
N PRO A 546 -13.35 44.99 3.41
CA PRO A 546 -13.27 45.79 4.63
C PRO A 546 -13.33 45.00 5.94
N ASP A 547 -14.07 43.86 5.95
CA ASP A 547 -14.20 43.02 7.13
C ASP A 547 -12.88 42.31 7.45
N ILE A 548 -12.16 41.85 6.42
CA ILE A 548 -10.85 41.22 6.57
C ILE A 548 -9.82 42.27 7.07
N VAL A 549 -9.86 43.48 6.50
CA VAL A 549 -8.99 44.58 6.94
C VAL A 549 -9.24 44.92 8.40
N ASN A 550 -10.50 45.07 8.81
CA ASN A 550 -10.87 45.35 10.18
C ASN A 550 -10.43 44.25 11.14
N SER A 551 -10.63 42.98 10.75
CA SER A 551 -10.21 41.82 11.52
C SER A 551 -8.69 41.81 11.73
N TYR A 552 -7.91 42.15 10.71
CA TYR A 552 -6.44 42.24 10.82
C TYR A 552 -6.02 43.39 11.76
N VAL A 553 -6.63 44.56 11.63
CA VAL A 553 -6.34 45.72 12.50
C VAL A 553 -6.66 45.42 13.96
N ASP A 554 -7.78 44.74 14.22
CA ASP A 554 -8.14 44.32 15.58
C ASP A 554 -7.20 43.25 16.15
N PHE A 555 -6.81 42.28 15.33
CA PHE A 555 -5.78 41.31 15.72
C PHE A 555 -4.49 42.00 16.15
N ARG A 556 -4.00 42.97 15.35
CA ARG A 556 -2.79 43.75 15.67
C ARG A 556 -2.91 44.54 16.96
N LYS A 557 -4.06 45.18 17.21
CA LYS A 557 -4.35 45.89 18.48
C LYS A 557 -4.28 44.93 19.67
N GLN A 558 -4.89 43.74 19.56
CA GLN A 558 -4.88 42.75 20.64
C GLN A 558 -3.47 42.19 20.91
N VAL A 559 -2.68 41.97 19.87
CA VAL A 559 -1.28 41.54 20.01
C VAL A 559 -0.45 42.60 20.73
N LEU A 560 -0.60 43.87 20.37
CA LEU A 560 0.13 44.97 21.01
C LEU A 560 -0.31 45.17 22.47
N ALA A 561 -1.60 45.10 22.76
CA ALA A 561 -2.14 45.26 24.11
C ALA A 561 -1.71 44.14 25.08
N ASN A 562 -1.44 42.96 24.57
CA ASN A 562 -1.05 41.77 25.36
C ASN A 562 0.42 41.35 25.14
N ARG A 563 1.28 42.27 24.73
CA ARG A 563 2.70 42.00 24.46
C ARG A 563 3.41 41.50 25.74
N GLY A 564 4.02 40.32 25.65
CA GLY A 564 4.68 39.66 26.77
C GLY A 564 3.82 38.61 27.51
N ASN A 565 2.55 38.46 27.17
CA ASN A 565 1.71 37.41 27.72
C ASN A 565 2.00 36.07 27.02
N SER A 566 2.54 35.07 27.74
CA SER A 566 2.83 33.72 27.22
C SER A 566 1.56 32.96 26.80
N GLY A 567 0.37 33.33 27.32
CA GLY A 567 -0.92 32.74 26.96
C GLY A 567 -1.58 33.36 25.72
N LEU A 568 -0.94 34.35 25.10
CA LEU A 568 -1.49 35.09 23.96
C LEU A 568 -1.94 34.20 22.78
N PRO A 569 -1.17 33.18 22.36
CA PRO A 569 -1.62 32.30 21.27
C PRO A 569 -2.95 31.60 21.60
N GLY A 570 -3.12 31.15 22.85
CA GLY A 570 -4.36 30.50 23.30
C GLY A 570 -5.55 31.44 23.31
N LEU A 571 -5.34 32.71 23.70
CA LEU A 571 -6.35 33.73 23.73
C LEU A 571 -6.87 34.07 22.32
N LEU A 572 -5.96 34.23 21.36
CA LEU A 572 -6.27 34.68 20.00
C LEU A 572 -6.72 33.53 19.08
N ARG A 573 -6.38 32.29 19.41
CA ARG A 573 -6.64 31.12 18.56
C ARG A 573 -8.11 30.91 18.22
N ARG A 574 -9.01 31.22 19.18
CA ARG A 574 -10.45 30.99 18.97
C ARG A 574 -11.02 31.91 17.89
N THR A 575 -10.49 33.14 17.77
CA THR A 575 -11.02 34.16 16.87
C THR A 575 -10.24 34.27 15.57
N TYR A 576 -8.92 34.04 15.62
CA TYR A 576 -8.01 34.28 14.49
C TYR A 576 -7.19 33.03 14.09
N GLY A 577 -7.45 31.85 14.70
CA GLY A 577 -6.66 30.64 14.50
C GLY A 577 -6.56 30.17 13.06
N ASP A 578 -7.57 30.50 12.25
CA ASP A 578 -7.72 30.06 10.86
C ASP A 578 -7.17 31.11 9.86
N THR A 579 -6.44 32.14 10.34
CA THR A 579 -5.91 33.21 9.50
C THR A 579 -4.42 33.07 9.22
N TYR A 580 -3.96 33.62 8.08
CA TYR A 580 -2.54 33.63 7.73
C TYR A 580 -1.67 34.39 8.76
N TRP A 581 -2.15 35.55 9.28
CA TRP A 581 -1.38 36.33 10.27
C TRP A 581 -1.23 35.60 11.60
N PHE A 582 -2.20 34.76 12.00
CA PHE A 582 -2.04 33.90 13.18
C PHE A 582 -0.98 32.81 12.92
N TYR A 583 -1.04 32.17 11.76
CA TYR A 583 -0.02 31.21 11.33
C TYR A 583 1.39 31.82 11.34
N LEU A 584 1.55 32.99 10.71
CA LEU A 584 2.83 33.67 10.60
C LEU A 584 3.44 34.00 11.98
N MET A 585 2.62 34.40 12.93
CA MET A 585 3.07 34.87 14.24
C MET A 585 3.30 33.75 15.25
N PHE A 586 2.48 32.68 15.22
CA PHE A 586 2.44 31.69 16.28
C PHE A 586 2.77 30.25 15.84
N SER A 587 2.77 29.93 14.56
CA SER A 587 3.20 28.60 14.08
C SER A 587 4.72 28.55 13.99
N LYS A 588 5.31 27.55 14.67
CA LYS A 588 6.76 27.29 14.67
C LYS A 588 7.09 26.14 13.77
#